data_c52996cab1e83c88bc166a0da20fcaf9
#
_entry.id   c52996cab1e83c88bc166a0da20fcaf9
#
_cell.length_a   1.000
_cell.length_b   1.000
_cell.length_c   1.000
_cell.angle_alpha   90.00
_cell.angle_beta   90.00
_cell.angle_gamma   90.00
#
_symmetry.space_group_name_H-M   'P 1'
#
loop_
_entity.id
_entity.type
_entity.pdbx_description
1 polymer ?
#
loop_
_entity_poly.entity_id
_entity_poly.type
_entity_poly.pdbx_seq_one_letter_code
_entity_poly.pdbx_strand_id
1 'polypeptide(L)'
;MKSPFNVAFTASLMGAPDAEKSSVDQLLSHDYLRPLKELQHKRLLEGKPVLDLSMVNPDLAPPRAVIDRLVESAGKPSAHRYSVSRGVRRLREAFAEKYGIKFGISLDPEAEVCVCLGSKDATFHALRVLTQPGESVVVSAPAYPAHLSAVALVGGVVREWRPLSDPLLAAKSLARMLDESQARVALLNFPSNPAGAVVPAEWWAEIGRVCAQRGVAIINDFVYGEMCFDRKPAASALAAREQGARCVEVYSLSKAYNVPGWRVGALVGDDRIVKAISRLKSHADYGLFLPLQYAASVALTSKQDLVETTMVAYERRLRVLAQGLSRLGWEISEPRAGACLWARFPAALAAAATGTSQFSSVRVAEHILANTGVVVAPGCVFGESFDEHVRFAAVASEERMREVIVALAALSSANSQ
;
A
#
# COMPACT_ATOMS: atom_id res chain seq x y z
N MET A 1 -15.38 -4.73 -37.85
CA MET A 1 -15.18 -4.68 -36.37
C MET A 1 -13.79 -4.14 -36.11
N LYS A 2 -13.65 -2.92 -35.61
CA LYS A 2 -12.34 -2.35 -35.23
C LYS A 2 -11.91 -2.96 -33.89
N SER A 3 -10.65 -3.41 -33.82
CA SER A 3 -10.07 -4.03 -32.62
C SER A 3 -10.18 -3.09 -31.42
N PRO A 4 -10.62 -3.57 -30.23
CA PRO A 4 -10.71 -2.74 -29.05
C PRO A 4 -9.34 -2.37 -28.43
N PHE A 5 -8.24 -2.78 -29.04
CA PHE A 5 -6.86 -2.46 -28.60
C PHE A 5 -6.32 -1.20 -29.27
N ASN A 6 -7.16 -0.30 -29.76
CA ASN A 6 -6.68 0.79 -30.56
C ASN A 6 -6.46 2.07 -29.74
N VAL A 7 -5.23 2.52 -29.74
CA VAL A 7 -4.71 3.79 -30.22
C VAL A 7 -4.21 4.81 -29.19
N ALA A 8 -4.75 4.94 -28.02
CA ALA A 8 -4.24 6.00 -27.09
C ALA A 8 -2.80 5.75 -26.60
N PHE A 9 -2.43 4.49 -26.42
CA PHE A 9 -1.08 4.13 -25.91
C PHE A 9 0.04 4.31 -26.93
N THR A 10 -0.24 4.07 -28.24
CA THR A 10 0.76 4.20 -29.30
C THR A 10 0.96 5.64 -29.78
N ALA A 11 -0.03 6.50 -29.71
CA ALA A 11 0.06 7.88 -30.15
C ALA A 11 0.99 8.72 -29.24
N SER A 12 0.95 8.48 -27.93
CA SER A 12 1.78 9.17 -26.94
C SER A 12 3.27 8.82 -27.08
N LEU A 13 3.60 7.56 -27.37
CA LEU A 13 4.98 7.12 -27.59
C LEU A 13 5.57 7.60 -28.94
N MET A 14 4.73 8.01 -29.90
CA MET A 14 5.16 8.41 -31.24
C MET A 14 5.21 9.93 -31.46
N GLY A 15 4.98 10.76 -30.42
CA GLY A 15 5.17 12.21 -30.49
C GLY A 15 4.18 12.96 -31.37
N ALA A 16 2.90 12.53 -31.42
CA ALA A 16 1.84 13.28 -32.11
C ALA A 16 1.59 14.64 -31.43
N PRO A 17 1.61 15.78 -32.15
CA PRO A 17 1.71 17.11 -31.54
C PRO A 17 0.46 17.63 -30.79
N ASP A 18 -0.71 17.00 -30.90
CA ASP A 18 -1.96 17.52 -30.30
C ASP A 18 -2.83 16.48 -29.59
N ALA A 19 -2.25 15.33 -29.18
CA ALA A 19 -3.00 14.39 -28.34
C ALA A 19 -3.05 14.92 -26.90
N GLU A 20 -4.24 15.10 -26.32
CA GLU A 20 -4.40 15.24 -24.88
C GLU A 20 -3.51 14.22 -24.18
N LYS A 21 -2.65 14.70 -23.25
CA LYS A 21 -1.74 13.81 -22.51
C LYS A 21 -2.54 12.68 -21.92
N SER A 22 -2.15 11.44 -22.23
CA SER A 22 -2.82 10.27 -21.65
C SER A 22 -2.72 10.31 -20.12
N SER A 23 -3.63 9.60 -19.42
CA SER A 23 -3.54 9.47 -17.96
C SER A 23 -2.19 8.91 -17.51
N VAL A 24 -1.53 8.13 -18.36
CA VAL A 24 -0.16 7.61 -18.13
C VAL A 24 0.87 8.74 -18.28
N ASP A 25 0.74 9.62 -19.28
CA ASP A 25 1.66 10.76 -19.44
C ASP A 25 1.51 11.76 -18.29
N GLN A 26 0.28 12.01 -17.81
CA GLN A 26 0.04 12.81 -16.62
C GLN A 26 0.69 12.18 -15.41
N LEU A 27 0.54 10.86 -15.21
CA LEU A 27 1.19 10.13 -14.12
C LEU A 27 2.71 10.23 -14.18
N LEU A 28 3.31 10.08 -15.37
CA LEU A 28 4.76 10.14 -15.58
C LEU A 28 5.30 11.57 -15.47
N SER A 29 4.49 12.59 -15.77
CA SER A 29 4.89 14.00 -15.63
C SER A 29 5.03 14.46 -14.18
N HIS A 30 4.38 13.79 -13.23
CA HIS A 30 4.43 14.09 -11.79
C HIS A 30 5.49 13.23 -11.07
N ASP A 31 6.73 13.19 -11.60
CA ASP A 31 7.83 12.50 -10.89
C ASP A 31 8.41 13.38 -9.76
N TYR A 32 7.59 13.59 -8.73
CA TYR A 32 7.98 14.35 -7.52
C TYR A 32 9.19 13.73 -6.79
N LEU A 33 9.54 12.48 -7.08
CA LEU A 33 10.65 11.79 -6.42
C LEU A 33 11.97 11.92 -7.19
N ARG A 34 11.94 12.40 -8.43
CA ARG A 34 13.15 12.52 -9.25
C ARG A 34 14.22 13.42 -8.62
N PRO A 35 13.90 14.64 -8.15
CA PRO A 35 14.90 15.51 -7.51
C PRO A 35 15.51 14.86 -6.26
N LEU A 36 14.69 14.16 -5.47
CA LEU A 36 15.17 13.43 -4.29
C LEU A 36 16.12 12.29 -4.65
N LYS A 37 15.82 11.53 -5.71
CA LYS A 37 16.70 10.45 -6.22
C LYS A 37 18.02 11.01 -6.75
N GLU A 38 18.00 12.10 -7.48
CA GLU A 38 19.19 12.78 -7.99
C GLU A 38 20.08 13.28 -6.83
N LEU A 39 19.49 13.92 -5.83
CA LEU A 39 20.20 14.38 -4.63
C LEU A 39 20.77 13.20 -3.80
N GLN A 40 19.99 12.14 -3.63
CA GLN A 40 20.43 10.90 -2.96
C GLN A 40 21.64 10.30 -3.68
N HIS A 41 21.58 10.16 -5.01
CA HIS A 41 22.67 9.64 -5.82
C HIS A 41 23.93 10.51 -5.72
N LYS A 42 23.78 11.83 -5.80
CA LYS A 42 24.89 12.78 -5.62
C LYS A 42 25.59 12.60 -4.26
N ARG A 43 24.82 12.50 -3.16
CA ARG A 43 25.40 12.27 -1.83
C ARG A 43 26.18 10.96 -1.74
N LEU A 44 25.66 9.88 -2.32
CA LEU A 44 26.35 8.59 -2.36
C LEU A 44 27.67 8.66 -3.14
N LEU A 45 27.71 9.38 -4.27
CA LEU A 45 28.94 9.60 -5.04
C LEU A 45 29.98 10.42 -4.25
N GLU A 46 29.52 11.33 -3.37
CA GLU A 46 30.38 12.12 -2.48
C GLU A 46 30.84 11.33 -1.24
N GLY A 47 30.47 10.05 -1.12
CA GLY A 47 30.78 9.21 0.06
C GLY A 47 30.03 9.61 1.32
N LYS A 48 28.98 10.43 1.23
CA LYS A 48 28.17 10.87 2.37
C LYS A 48 27.11 9.82 2.71
N PRO A 49 26.88 9.51 4.00
CA PRO A 49 25.88 8.51 4.39
C PRO A 49 24.46 8.95 3.99
N VAL A 50 23.67 7.95 3.62
CA VAL A 50 22.24 8.11 3.31
C VAL A 50 21.45 7.03 4.06
N LEU A 51 20.36 7.42 4.72
CA LEU A 51 19.38 6.52 5.32
C LEU A 51 18.03 6.72 4.63
N ASP A 52 17.61 5.74 3.84
CA ASP A 52 16.35 5.81 3.09
C ASP A 52 15.18 5.29 3.93
N LEU A 53 14.36 6.22 4.42
CA LEU A 53 13.09 5.99 5.10
C LEU A 53 11.88 6.37 4.20
N SER A 54 12.09 6.60 2.90
CA SER A 54 11.01 6.93 1.97
C SER A 54 10.22 5.71 1.52
N MET A 55 10.81 4.51 1.55
CA MET A 55 10.18 3.27 1.12
C MET A 55 10.05 2.28 2.26
N VAL A 56 8.86 1.68 2.42
CA VAL A 56 8.66 0.56 3.36
C VAL A 56 9.26 -0.71 2.76
N ASN A 57 10.57 -0.83 2.90
CA ASN A 57 11.31 -2.03 2.52
C ASN A 57 11.79 -2.75 3.80
N PRO A 58 11.07 -3.81 4.26
CA PRO A 58 11.43 -4.54 5.47
C PRO A 58 12.90 -4.92 5.53
N ASP A 59 13.53 -4.64 6.67
CA ASP A 59 14.95 -4.87 6.95
C ASP A 59 15.20 -6.10 7.84
N LEU A 60 14.13 -6.66 8.42
CA LEU A 60 14.21 -7.86 9.24
C LEU A 60 14.31 -9.12 8.37
N ALA A 61 14.92 -10.15 8.92
CA ALA A 61 15.05 -11.43 8.22
C ALA A 61 13.69 -12.13 8.05
N PRO A 62 13.44 -12.80 6.92
CA PRO A 62 12.32 -13.71 6.77
C PRO A 62 12.39 -14.86 7.78
N PRO A 63 11.25 -15.46 8.17
CA PRO A 63 11.24 -16.62 9.06
C PRO A 63 12.04 -17.80 8.48
N ARG A 64 12.90 -18.41 9.29
CA ARG A 64 13.83 -19.47 8.85
C ARG A 64 13.12 -20.64 8.16
N ALA A 65 12.01 -21.13 8.73
CA ALA A 65 11.25 -22.26 8.18
C ALA A 65 10.71 -21.98 6.76
N VAL A 66 10.42 -20.71 6.46
CA VAL A 66 9.93 -20.28 5.14
C VAL A 66 11.07 -20.31 4.12
N ILE A 67 12.27 -19.88 4.51
CA ILE A 67 13.48 -19.96 3.68
C ILE A 67 13.87 -21.41 3.41
N ASP A 68 13.89 -22.26 4.43
CA ASP A 68 14.24 -23.68 4.30
C ASP A 68 13.29 -24.38 3.32
N ARG A 69 12.00 -24.07 3.36
CA ARG A 69 11.02 -24.61 2.41
C ARG A 69 11.25 -24.11 0.98
N LEU A 70 11.64 -22.86 0.81
CA LEU A 70 12.01 -22.32 -0.50
C LEU A 70 13.19 -23.10 -1.10
N VAL A 71 14.27 -23.24 -0.33
CA VAL A 71 15.50 -23.93 -0.76
C VAL A 71 15.22 -25.40 -1.12
N GLU A 72 14.51 -26.14 -0.24
CA GLU A 72 14.08 -27.52 -0.51
C GLU A 72 13.29 -27.64 -1.81
N SER A 73 12.34 -26.72 -2.01
CA SER A 73 11.45 -26.77 -3.17
C SER A 73 12.17 -26.39 -4.46
N ALA A 74 13.08 -25.40 -4.40
CA ALA A 74 13.84 -24.94 -5.56
C ALA A 74 14.84 -25.99 -6.08
N GLY A 75 15.28 -26.90 -5.22
CA GLY A 75 16.16 -28.03 -5.64
C GLY A 75 15.47 -29.10 -6.49
N LYS A 76 14.13 -29.04 -6.65
CA LYS A 76 13.38 -30.07 -7.40
C LYS A 76 13.22 -29.66 -8.88
N PRO A 77 13.69 -30.47 -9.86
CA PRO A 77 13.60 -30.12 -11.28
C PRO A 77 12.17 -29.79 -11.76
N SER A 78 11.17 -30.46 -11.20
CA SER A 78 9.76 -30.22 -11.56
C SER A 78 9.21 -28.86 -11.09
N ALA A 79 9.89 -28.21 -10.14
CA ALA A 79 9.46 -26.91 -9.58
C ALA A 79 9.74 -25.72 -10.52
N HIS A 80 10.50 -25.93 -11.59
CA HIS A 80 10.86 -24.88 -12.56
C HIS A 80 9.91 -24.80 -13.77
N ARG A 81 8.88 -25.62 -13.79
CA ARG A 81 7.85 -25.58 -14.85
C ARG A 81 6.84 -24.46 -14.60
N TYR A 82 6.11 -24.06 -15.64
CA TYR A 82 4.98 -23.16 -15.47
C TYR A 82 4.02 -23.65 -14.40
N SER A 83 3.57 -22.71 -13.59
CA SER A 83 2.58 -22.95 -12.55
C SER A 83 1.16 -22.64 -13.01
N VAL A 84 0.19 -22.79 -12.13
CA VAL A 84 -1.21 -22.41 -12.37
C VAL A 84 -1.36 -20.90 -12.14
N SER A 85 -1.95 -20.19 -13.09
CA SER A 85 -2.07 -18.71 -13.08
C SER A 85 -2.75 -18.17 -11.82
N ARG A 86 -3.75 -18.87 -11.29
CA ARG A 86 -4.44 -18.48 -10.03
C ARG A 86 -3.78 -19.00 -8.76
N GLY A 87 -2.61 -19.63 -8.87
CA GLY A 87 -1.87 -20.22 -7.76
C GLY A 87 -2.26 -21.67 -7.46
N VAL A 88 -1.29 -22.43 -6.91
CA VAL A 88 -1.51 -23.84 -6.56
C VAL A 88 -2.55 -24.00 -5.45
N ARG A 89 -3.30 -25.11 -5.49
CA ARG A 89 -4.38 -25.41 -4.54
C ARG A 89 -3.91 -25.28 -3.10
N ARG A 90 -2.76 -25.86 -2.75
CA ARG A 90 -2.19 -25.80 -1.40
C ARG A 90 -2.01 -24.36 -0.89
N LEU A 91 -1.59 -23.42 -1.74
CA LEU A 91 -1.42 -22.02 -1.33
C LEU A 91 -2.76 -21.33 -1.17
N ARG A 92 -3.76 -21.63 -2.02
CA ARG A 92 -5.10 -21.07 -1.87
C ARG A 92 -5.79 -21.59 -0.60
N GLU A 93 -5.64 -22.88 -0.29
CA GLU A 93 -6.10 -23.48 0.98
C GLU A 93 -5.42 -22.81 2.18
N ALA A 94 -4.10 -22.52 2.10
CA ALA A 94 -3.37 -21.83 3.15
C ALA A 94 -3.88 -20.39 3.38
N PHE A 95 -4.25 -19.67 2.34
CA PHE A 95 -4.91 -18.35 2.47
C PHE A 95 -6.28 -18.47 3.13
N ALA A 96 -7.11 -19.42 2.71
CA ALA A 96 -8.44 -19.64 3.28
C ALA A 96 -8.34 -20.01 4.77
N GLU A 97 -7.43 -20.91 5.14
CA GLU A 97 -7.16 -21.29 6.52
C GLU A 97 -6.70 -20.07 7.35
N LYS A 98 -5.78 -19.26 6.81
CA LYS A 98 -5.30 -18.06 7.48
C LYS A 98 -6.43 -17.07 7.76
N TYR A 99 -7.31 -16.85 6.78
CA TYR A 99 -8.46 -15.96 6.95
C TYR A 99 -9.43 -16.48 8.00
N GLY A 100 -9.68 -17.80 8.03
CA GLY A 100 -10.51 -18.43 9.06
C GLY A 100 -9.95 -18.25 10.46
N ILE A 101 -8.66 -18.55 10.65
CA ILE A 101 -8.01 -18.50 11.97
C ILE A 101 -7.78 -17.07 12.47
N LYS A 102 -7.29 -16.18 11.62
CA LYS A 102 -6.86 -14.83 12.06
C LYS A 102 -7.97 -13.79 12.00
N PHE A 103 -8.86 -13.87 11.04
CA PHE A 103 -9.87 -12.83 10.79
C PHE A 103 -11.31 -13.31 10.97
N GLY A 104 -11.52 -14.60 11.24
CA GLY A 104 -12.86 -15.18 11.40
C GLY A 104 -13.68 -15.25 10.10
N ILE A 105 -13.02 -15.17 8.94
CA ILE A 105 -13.66 -15.15 7.62
C ILE A 105 -13.52 -16.51 6.95
N SER A 106 -14.62 -17.17 6.66
CA SER A 106 -14.64 -18.40 5.85
C SER A 106 -14.51 -18.06 4.37
N LEU A 107 -13.60 -18.73 3.67
CA LEU A 107 -13.36 -18.58 2.23
C LEU A 107 -13.34 -19.96 1.57
N ASP A 108 -13.97 -20.07 0.39
CA ASP A 108 -13.76 -21.19 -0.52
C ASP A 108 -12.44 -21.00 -1.29
N PRO A 109 -11.42 -21.86 -1.07
CA PRO A 109 -10.13 -21.74 -1.76
C PRO A 109 -10.23 -21.93 -3.28
N GLU A 110 -11.30 -22.55 -3.77
CA GLU A 110 -11.51 -22.76 -5.21
C GLU A 110 -12.22 -21.57 -5.88
N ALA A 111 -13.14 -20.91 -5.20
CA ALA A 111 -13.95 -19.83 -5.77
C ALA A 111 -13.47 -18.42 -5.35
N GLU A 112 -12.97 -18.29 -4.11
CA GLU A 112 -12.77 -16.99 -3.47
C GLU A 112 -11.30 -16.63 -3.23
N VAL A 113 -10.33 -17.37 -3.79
CA VAL A 113 -8.89 -17.09 -3.64
C VAL A 113 -8.17 -17.12 -4.98
N CYS A 114 -7.48 -16.03 -5.32
CA CYS A 114 -6.58 -15.93 -6.47
C CYS A 114 -5.21 -15.40 -6.03
N VAL A 115 -4.17 -16.21 -6.21
CA VAL A 115 -2.78 -15.80 -5.93
C VAL A 115 -2.30 -14.81 -6.99
N CYS A 116 -1.63 -13.74 -6.54
CA CYS A 116 -1.15 -12.65 -7.38
C CYS A 116 0.33 -12.36 -7.14
N LEU A 117 0.97 -11.67 -8.08
CA LEU A 117 2.37 -11.23 -7.99
C LEU A 117 2.55 -10.05 -7.00
N GLY A 118 2.04 -10.23 -5.78
CA GLY A 118 1.99 -9.24 -4.71
C GLY A 118 0.77 -8.32 -4.82
N SER A 119 0.64 -7.40 -3.85
CA SER A 119 -0.54 -6.53 -3.73
C SER A 119 -0.74 -5.57 -4.90
N LYS A 120 0.33 -5.01 -5.49
CA LYS A 120 0.19 -4.10 -6.63
C LYS A 120 -0.46 -4.77 -7.83
N ASP A 121 -0.05 -6.00 -8.14
CA ASP A 121 -0.61 -6.82 -9.19
C ASP A 121 -2.08 -7.15 -8.92
N ALA A 122 -2.39 -7.57 -7.70
CA ALA A 122 -3.76 -7.87 -7.28
C ALA A 122 -4.69 -6.64 -7.40
N THR A 123 -4.24 -5.48 -6.92
CA THR A 123 -5.01 -4.23 -7.02
C THR A 123 -5.21 -3.80 -8.47
N PHE A 124 -4.16 -3.86 -9.29
CA PHE A 124 -4.25 -3.52 -10.72
C PHE A 124 -5.24 -4.44 -11.45
N HIS A 125 -5.16 -5.74 -11.24
CA HIS A 125 -6.09 -6.69 -11.86
C HIS A 125 -7.53 -6.50 -11.38
N ALA A 126 -7.74 -6.20 -10.09
CA ALA A 126 -9.06 -5.90 -9.56
C ALA A 126 -9.66 -4.65 -10.22
N LEU A 127 -8.91 -3.57 -10.30
CA LEU A 127 -9.33 -2.35 -11.00
C LEU A 127 -9.59 -2.62 -12.48
N ARG A 128 -8.71 -3.39 -13.15
CA ARG A 128 -8.85 -3.68 -14.58
C ARG A 128 -10.13 -4.43 -14.94
N VAL A 129 -10.64 -5.27 -14.05
CA VAL A 129 -11.91 -5.98 -14.28
C VAL A 129 -13.14 -5.22 -13.81
N LEU A 130 -12.97 -4.23 -12.91
CA LEU A 130 -14.08 -3.51 -12.29
C LEU A 130 -14.29 -2.09 -12.84
N THR A 131 -13.32 -1.54 -13.56
CA THR A 131 -13.32 -0.14 -14.01
C THR A 131 -13.15 -0.06 -15.54
N GLN A 132 -13.97 0.75 -16.19
CA GLN A 132 -13.79 1.11 -17.60
C GLN A 132 -13.03 2.46 -17.69
N PRO A 133 -12.32 2.73 -18.80
CA PRO A 133 -11.71 4.03 -19.03
C PRO A 133 -12.72 5.18 -18.89
N GLY A 134 -12.36 6.22 -18.14
CA GLY A 134 -13.21 7.37 -17.84
C GLY A 134 -14.10 7.20 -16.59
N GLU A 135 -14.25 6.00 -16.06
CA GLU A 135 -15.05 5.80 -14.83
C GLU A 135 -14.33 6.30 -13.58
N SER A 136 -15.10 6.88 -12.66
CA SER A 136 -14.60 7.32 -11.36
C SER A 136 -14.35 6.14 -10.43
N VAL A 137 -13.24 6.20 -9.68
CA VAL A 137 -12.89 5.30 -8.58
C VAL A 137 -12.71 6.13 -7.33
N VAL A 138 -13.48 5.86 -6.28
CA VAL A 138 -13.28 6.48 -4.97
C VAL A 138 -12.07 5.83 -4.30
N VAL A 139 -11.10 6.64 -3.88
CA VAL A 139 -9.87 6.18 -3.23
C VAL A 139 -9.76 6.83 -1.85
N SER A 140 -9.52 6.02 -0.80
CA SER A 140 -9.30 6.55 0.56
C SER A 140 -8.02 7.37 0.63
N ALA A 141 -8.09 8.60 1.13
CA ALA A 141 -6.99 9.55 1.22
C ALA A 141 -6.60 9.86 2.69
N PRO A 142 -5.31 10.05 3.00
CA PRO A 142 -4.17 10.00 2.08
C PRO A 142 -4.01 8.60 1.47
N ALA A 143 -3.71 8.56 0.17
CA ALA A 143 -3.70 7.32 -0.61
C ALA A 143 -2.27 6.79 -0.82
N TYR A 144 -2.09 5.47 -0.72
CA TYR A 144 -0.83 4.87 -1.15
C TYR A 144 -0.58 5.17 -2.64
N PRO A 145 0.58 5.74 -3.04
CA PRO A 145 0.80 6.21 -4.42
C PRO A 145 0.50 5.19 -5.52
N ALA A 146 0.73 3.90 -5.24
CA ALA A 146 0.42 2.85 -6.21
C ALA A 146 -1.08 2.66 -6.46
N HIS A 147 -1.95 3.09 -5.55
CA HIS A 147 -3.41 3.08 -5.77
C HIS A 147 -3.80 4.14 -6.80
N LEU A 148 -3.27 5.36 -6.64
CA LEU A 148 -3.48 6.46 -7.60
C LEU A 148 -2.98 6.07 -8.99
N SER A 149 -1.76 5.52 -9.04
CA SER A 149 -1.16 5.02 -10.27
C SER A 149 -1.97 3.88 -10.91
N ALA A 150 -2.47 2.93 -10.11
CA ALA A 150 -3.24 1.81 -10.63
C ALA A 150 -4.57 2.26 -11.25
N VAL A 151 -5.27 3.24 -10.64
CA VAL A 151 -6.48 3.84 -11.21
C VAL A 151 -6.16 4.53 -12.53
N ALA A 152 -5.10 5.34 -12.60
CA ALA A 152 -4.68 6.02 -13.82
C ALA A 152 -4.31 5.02 -14.94
N LEU A 153 -3.57 3.95 -14.60
CA LEU A 153 -3.13 2.91 -15.56
C LEU A 153 -4.29 2.12 -16.18
N VAL A 154 -5.44 2.01 -15.50
CA VAL A 154 -6.64 1.40 -16.10
C VAL A 154 -7.51 2.44 -16.84
N GLY A 155 -7.08 3.70 -16.89
CA GLY A 155 -7.81 4.81 -17.50
C GLY A 155 -8.94 5.37 -16.63
N GLY A 156 -8.98 5.01 -15.34
CA GLY A 156 -9.97 5.51 -14.39
C GLY A 156 -9.66 6.92 -13.89
N VAL A 157 -10.65 7.55 -13.27
CA VAL A 157 -10.56 8.89 -12.67
C VAL A 157 -10.59 8.78 -11.14
N VAL A 158 -9.53 9.24 -10.48
CA VAL A 158 -9.43 9.21 -9.01
C VAL A 158 -10.42 10.23 -8.40
N ARG A 159 -11.17 9.78 -7.38
CA ARG A 159 -11.97 10.61 -6.50
C ARG A 159 -11.51 10.40 -5.06
N GLU A 160 -10.72 11.33 -4.55
CA GLU A 160 -10.20 11.25 -3.19
C GLU A 160 -11.33 11.38 -2.16
N TRP A 161 -11.42 10.41 -1.27
CA TRP A 161 -12.34 10.43 -0.13
C TRP A 161 -11.53 10.36 1.18
N ARG A 162 -11.79 11.30 2.08
CA ARG A 162 -11.18 11.33 3.41
C ARG A 162 -12.11 10.62 4.41
N PRO A 163 -11.83 9.35 4.74
CA PRO A 163 -12.67 8.60 5.66
C PRO A 163 -12.61 9.15 7.09
N LEU A 164 -13.75 9.17 7.74
CA LEU A 164 -13.89 9.52 9.14
C LEU A 164 -13.82 8.26 10.00
N SER A 165 -13.36 8.39 11.25
CA SER A 165 -13.25 7.27 12.18
C SER A 165 -14.62 6.79 12.68
N ASP A 166 -15.59 7.69 12.84
CA ASP A 166 -16.96 7.34 13.19
C ASP A 166 -17.64 6.58 12.04
N PRO A 167 -18.21 5.38 12.27
CA PRO A 167 -18.79 4.54 11.23
C PRO A 167 -19.95 5.21 10.46
N LEU A 168 -20.86 5.87 11.18
CA LEU A 168 -22.04 6.49 10.56
C LEU A 168 -21.67 7.75 9.76
N LEU A 169 -20.75 8.56 10.27
CA LEU A 169 -20.27 9.74 9.56
C LEU A 169 -19.44 9.33 8.34
N ALA A 170 -18.63 8.28 8.44
CA ALA A 170 -17.92 7.72 7.31
C ALA A 170 -18.87 7.22 6.22
N ALA A 171 -19.89 6.44 6.60
CA ALA A 171 -20.90 5.94 5.68
C ALA A 171 -21.66 7.07 4.99
N LYS A 172 -22.08 8.09 5.74
CA LYS A 172 -22.78 9.26 5.20
C LYS A 172 -21.90 10.05 4.21
N SER A 173 -20.64 10.28 4.56
CA SER A 173 -19.70 10.98 3.68
C SER A 173 -19.36 10.19 2.42
N LEU A 174 -19.20 8.85 2.54
CA LEU A 174 -18.98 7.98 1.39
C LEU A 174 -20.22 7.95 0.47
N ALA A 175 -21.41 7.83 1.04
CA ALA A 175 -22.65 7.84 0.26
C ALA A 175 -22.74 9.09 -0.62
N ARG A 176 -22.48 10.26 -0.04
CA ARG A 176 -22.45 11.54 -0.77
C ARG A 176 -21.38 11.51 -1.88
N MET A 177 -20.16 11.08 -1.57
CA MET A 177 -19.08 10.98 -2.56
C MET A 177 -19.44 10.07 -3.74
N LEU A 178 -20.06 8.91 -3.46
CA LEU A 178 -20.51 7.97 -4.47
C LEU A 178 -21.65 8.54 -5.34
N ASP A 179 -22.59 9.25 -4.72
CA ASP A 179 -23.70 9.88 -5.45
C ASP A 179 -23.22 11.03 -6.34
N GLU A 180 -22.24 11.83 -5.89
CA GLU A 180 -21.63 12.93 -6.66
C GLU A 180 -20.72 12.42 -7.79
N SER A 181 -19.92 11.38 -7.54
CA SER A 181 -18.93 10.87 -8.49
C SER A 181 -19.44 9.79 -9.44
N GLN A 182 -20.61 9.19 -9.14
CA GLN A 182 -21.15 8.02 -9.83
C GLN A 182 -20.15 6.84 -9.91
N ALA A 183 -19.22 6.78 -8.94
CA ALA A 183 -18.20 5.73 -8.89
C ALA A 183 -18.83 4.36 -8.62
N ARG A 184 -18.27 3.32 -9.29
CA ARG A 184 -18.70 1.93 -9.13
C ARG A 184 -17.69 1.09 -8.34
N VAL A 185 -16.55 1.68 -7.98
CA VAL A 185 -15.48 1.06 -7.20
C VAL A 185 -15.03 2.00 -6.10
N ALA A 186 -14.89 1.45 -4.88
CA ALA A 186 -14.22 2.08 -3.76
C ALA A 186 -12.93 1.30 -3.44
N LEU A 187 -11.77 1.90 -3.70
CA LEU A 187 -10.45 1.38 -3.36
C LEU A 187 -10.02 1.95 -2.02
N LEU A 188 -10.05 1.12 -1.01
CA LEU A 188 -9.79 1.48 0.38
C LEU A 188 -8.48 0.82 0.85
N ASN A 189 -7.89 1.38 1.90
CA ASN A 189 -6.67 0.84 2.48
C ASN A 189 -6.72 0.93 4.01
N PHE A 190 -7.12 -0.15 4.64
CA PHE A 190 -7.13 -0.28 6.11
C PHE A 190 -6.65 -1.67 6.52
N PRO A 191 -5.61 -1.76 7.41
CA PRO A 191 -4.86 -0.64 8.01
C PRO A 191 -4.14 0.21 6.97
N SER A 192 -4.14 1.54 7.17
CA SER A 192 -3.77 2.49 6.12
C SER A 192 -2.26 2.73 5.97
N ASN A 193 -1.83 2.99 4.76
CA ASN A 193 -0.56 3.59 4.41
C ASN A 193 -0.86 4.95 3.72
N PRO A 194 -0.44 6.09 4.31
CA PRO A 194 0.69 6.24 5.23
C PRO A 194 0.33 6.33 6.73
N ALA A 195 -0.94 6.51 7.12
CA ALA A 195 -1.31 6.97 8.45
C ALA A 195 -1.34 5.89 9.55
N GLY A 196 -1.28 4.59 9.20
CA GLY A 196 -1.40 3.49 10.16
C GLY A 196 -2.77 3.41 10.85
N ALA A 197 -3.80 4.00 10.25
CA ALA A 197 -5.16 4.00 10.79
C ALA A 197 -5.82 2.62 10.67
N VAL A 198 -6.56 2.24 11.70
CA VAL A 198 -7.32 0.99 11.79
C VAL A 198 -8.79 1.33 12.02
N VAL A 199 -9.70 0.61 11.37
CA VAL A 199 -11.13 0.75 11.53
C VAL A 199 -11.75 -0.50 12.15
N PRO A 200 -12.83 -0.38 12.95
CA PRO A 200 -13.49 -1.52 13.57
C PRO A 200 -14.45 -2.23 12.60
N ALA A 201 -14.96 -3.39 12.98
CA ALA A 201 -15.87 -4.19 12.16
C ALA A 201 -17.18 -3.46 11.82
N GLU A 202 -17.70 -2.69 12.76
CA GLU A 202 -18.92 -1.87 12.58
C GLU A 202 -18.74 -0.84 11.48
N TRP A 203 -17.53 -0.30 11.32
CA TRP A 203 -17.20 0.60 10.23
C TRP A 203 -17.36 -0.10 8.86
N TRP A 204 -16.88 -1.33 8.74
CA TRP A 204 -17.03 -2.11 7.53
C TRP A 204 -18.49 -2.49 7.24
N ALA A 205 -19.29 -2.75 8.28
CA ALA A 205 -20.72 -2.99 8.12
C ALA A 205 -21.45 -1.78 7.54
N GLU A 206 -21.17 -0.56 8.04
CA GLU A 206 -21.78 0.65 7.53
C GLU A 206 -21.34 0.98 6.09
N ILE A 207 -20.05 0.86 5.79
CA ILE A 207 -19.52 1.03 4.42
C ILE A 207 -20.10 -0.01 3.48
N GLY A 208 -20.20 -1.27 3.93
CA GLY A 208 -20.79 -2.37 3.16
C GLY A 208 -22.25 -2.06 2.77
N ARG A 209 -23.05 -1.58 3.72
CA ARG A 209 -24.45 -1.21 3.46
C ARG A 209 -24.57 -0.10 2.40
N VAL A 210 -23.75 0.96 2.52
CA VAL A 210 -23.74 2.06 1.55
C VAL A 210 -23.37 1.58 0.16
N CYS A 211 -22.30 0.75 0.06
CA CYS A 211 -21.81 0.23 -1.20
C CYS A 211 -22.80 -0.77 -1.84
N ALA A 212 -23.40 -1.65 -1.04
CA ALA A 212 -24.41 -2.61 -1.52
C ALA A 212 -25.62 -1.90 -2.13
N GLN A 213 -26.16 -0.89 -1.45
CA GLN A 213 -27.29 -0.10 -1.94
C GLN A 213 -27.04 0.60 -3.28
N ARG A 214 -25.77 0.90 -3.61
CA ARG A 214 -25.35 1.60 -4.84
C ARG A 214 -24.71 0.69 -5.88
N GLY A 215 -24.61 -0.61 -5.61
CA GLY A 215 -23.94 -1.56 -6.48
C GLY A 215 -22.43 -1.32 -6.63
N VAL A 216 -21.80 -0.65 -5.67
CA VAL A 216 -20.37 -0.34 -5.64
C VAL A 216 -19.58 -1.53 -5.14
N ALA A 217 -18.49 -1.88 -5.82
CA ALA A 217 -17.55 -2.91 -5.39
C ALA A 217 -16.49 -2.30 -4.45
N ILE A 218 -16.14 -3.00 -3.38
CA ILE A 218 -15.09 -2.62 -2.44
C ILE A 218 -13.83 -3.42 -2.77
N ILE A 219 -12.69 -2.73 -2.89
CA ILE A 219 -11.35 -3.32 -2.88
C ILE A 219 -10.65 -2.76 -1.65
N ASN A 220 -10.24 -3.62 -0.71
CA ASN A 220 -9.43 -3.18 0.43
C ASN A 220 -7.98 -3.70 0.30
N ASP A 221 -7.00 -2.78 0.25
CA ASP A 221 -5.59 -3.15 0.40
C ASP A 221 -5.31 -3.45 1.88
N PHE A 222 -5.13 -4.75 2.20
CA PHE A 222 -5.06 -5.30 3.55
C PHE A 222 -3.66 -5.80 3.91
N VAL A 223 -2.62 -5.23 3.31
CA VAL A 223 -1.22 -5.68 3.49
C VAL A 223 -0.71 -5.56 4.93
N TYR A 224 -1.36 -4.76 5.77
CA TYR A 224 -1.04 -4.59 7.18
C TYR A 224 -2.06 -5.26 8.13
N GLY A 225 -2.94 -6.10 7.64
CA GLY A 225 -4.01 -6.72 8.42
C GLY A 225 -3.55 -7.49 9.67
N GLU A 226 -2.35 -8.09 9.63
CA GLU A 226 -1.73 -8.77 10.77
C GLU A 226 -0.79 -7.88 11.61
N MET A 227 -0.57 -6.63 11.22
CA MET A 227 0.45 -5.76 11.83
C MET A 227 -0.15 -4.67 12.73
N CYS A 228 -1.20 -4.98 13.49
CA CYS A 228 -1.81 -4.08 14.47
C CYS A 228 -1.12 -4.17 15.83
N PHE A 229 -0.88 -3.03 16.47
CA PHE A 229 -0.06 -2.94 17.70
C PHE A 229 -0.81 -3.30 18.98
N ASP A 230 -2.14 -3.38 18.95
CA ASP A 230 -2.97 -3.87 20.05
C ASP A 230 -3.03 -5.42 20.15
N ARG A 231 -2.21 -6.12 19.37
CA ARG A 231 -2.11 -7.58 19.29
C ARG A 231 -3.37 -8.26 18.77
N LYS A 232 -4.32 -7.50 18.24
CA LYS A 232 -5.49 -8.03 17.54
C LYS A 232 -5.33 -7.80 16.04
N PRO A 233 -5.68 -8.78 15.21
CA PRO A 233 -5.71 -8.56 13.76
C PRO A 233 -6.74 -7.47 13.43
N ALA A 234 -6.49 -6.71 12.36
CA ALA A 234 -7.45 -5.74 11.89
C ALA A 234 -8.77 -6.42 11.48
N ALA A 235 -9.87 -5.69 11.60
CA ALA A 235 -11.14 -6.15 11.05
C ALA A 235 -11.03 -6.26 9.51
N SER A 236 -11.42 -7.41 8.96
CA SER A 236 -11.45 -7.65 7.53
C SER A 236 -12.61 -6.89 6.87
N ALA A 237 -12.35 -6.25 5.73
CA ALA A 237 -13.40 -5.65 4.92
C ALA A 237 -14.40 -6.67 4.37
N LEU A 238 -14.05 -7.95 4.35
CA LEU A 238 -14.97 -9.01 3.91
C LEU A 238 -16.19 -9.15 4.81
N ALA A 239 -16.17 -8.60 6.02
CA ALA A 239 -17.37 -8.45 6.87
C ALA A 239 -18.47 -7.61 6.19
N ALA A 240 -18.12 -6.71 5.26
CA ALA A 240 -19.09 -5.95 4.45
C ALA A 240 -19.98 -6.85 3.57
N ARG A 241 -19.57 -8.08 3.28
CA ARG A 241 -20.35 -9.07 2.51
C ARG A 241 -21.65 -9.44 3.19
N GLU A 242 -21.69 -9.44 4.53
CA GLU A 242 -22.91 -9.68 5.30
C GLU A 242 -24.00 -8.64 5.03
N GLN A 243 -23.61 -7.47 4.52
CA GLN A 243 -24.52 -6.40 4.11
C GLN A 243 -24.87 -6.47 2.61
N GLY A 244 -24.45 -7.51 1.89
CA GLY A 244 -24.68 -7.68 0.47
C GLY A 244 -23.67 -6.95 -0.44
N ALA A 245 -22.60 -6.37 0.12
CA ALA A 245 -21.58 -5.70 -0.69
C ALA A 245 -20.68 -6.72 -1.42
N ARG A 246 -20.35 -6.39 -2.68
CA ARG A 246 -19.27 -7.09 -3.39
C ARG A 246 -17.94 -6.58 -2.85
N CYS A 247 -17.21 -7.42 -2.16
CA CYS A 247 -15.98 -7.02 -1.50
C CYS A 247 -14.85 -8.01 -1.76
N VAL A 248 -13.67 -7.48 -2.09
CA VAL A 248 -12.42 -8.24 -2.16
C VAL A 248 -11.34 -7.55 -1.35
N GLU A 249 -10.45 -8.37 -0.79
CA GLU A 249 -9.26 -7.91 -0.08
C GLU A 249 -7.99 -8.35 -0.79
N VAL A 250 -7.00 -7.45 -0.74
CA VAL A 250 -5.65 -7.70 -1.26
C VAL A 250 -4.72 -7.97 -0.10
N TYR A 251 -4.34 -9.22 0.07
CA TYR A 251 -3.39 -9.66 1.10
C TYR A 251 -1.98 -9.81 0.52
N SER A 252 -0.95 -9.58 1.34
CA SER A 252 0.46 -9.72 0.93
C SER A 252 1.35 -10.23 2.06
N LEU A 253 2.28 -11.14 1.73
CA LEU A 253 3.30 -11.59 2.66
C LEU A 253 4.44 -10.57 2.83
N SER A 254 4.52 -9.56 1.97
CA SER A 254 5.64 -8.63 1.85
C SER A 254 6.04 -7.96 3.16
N LYS A 255 5.06 -7.58 3.99
CA LYS A 255 5.30 -6.76 5.19
C LYS A 255 5.36 -7.61 6.45
N ALA A 256 4.35 -8.42 6.69
CA ALA A 256 4.26 -9.27 7.86
C ALA A 256 5.38 -10.32 7.94
N TYR A 257 5.80 -10.86 6.80
CA TYR A 257 6.80 -11.93 6.73
C TYR A 257 8.18 -11.49 6.21
N ASN A 258 8.41 -10.20 6.03
CA ASN A 258 9.69 -9.62 5.58
C ASN A 258 10.19 -10.18 4.22
N VAL A 259 9.28 -10.41 3.27
CA VAL A 259 9.59 -10.98 1.94
C VAL A 259 9.08 -10.11 0.78
N PRO A 260 9.35 -8.78 0.76
CA PRO A 260 8.80 -7.91 -0.28
C PRO A 260 9.26 -8.27 -1.69
N GLY A 261 10.49 -8.77 -1.83
CA GLY A 261 11.08 -9.18 -3.10
C GLY A 261 10.46 -10.46 -3.70
N TRP A 262 9.75 -11.25 -2.91
CA TRP A 262 9.16 -12.52 -3.38
C TRP A 262 7.91 -12.32 -4.24
N ARG A 263 7.30 -11.16 -4.14
CA ARG A 263 6.08 -10.84 -4.90
C ARG A 263 4.96 -11.85 -4.68
N VAL A 264 4.69 -12.23 -3.42
CA VAL A 264 3.59 -13.15 -3.06
C VAL A 264 2.47 -12.39 -2.38
N GLY A 265 1.28 -12.52 -2.94
CA GLY A 265 0.03 -12.00 -2.38
C GLY A 265 -1.15 -12.77 -2.93
N ALA A 266 -2.34 -12.41 -2.50
CA ALA A 266 -3.58 -12.93 -3.03
C ALA A 266 -4.67 -11.85 -3.03
N LEU A 267 -5.62 -12.00 -3.95
CA LEU A 267 -6.90 -11.34 -3.88
C LEU A 267 -7.92 -12.38 -3.42
N VAL A 268 -8.68 -12.03 -2.41
CA VAL A 268 -9.67 -12.92 -1.78
C VAL A 268 -11.02 -12.22 -1.63
N GLY A 269 -12.12 -12.97 -1.66
CA GLY A 269 -13.46 -12.46 -1.40
C GLY A 269 -14.49 -12.80 -2.47
N ASP A 270 -15.24 -11.84 -3.00
CA ASP A 270 -16.35 -12.07 -3.96
C ASP A 270 -15.94 -13.00 -5.11
N ASP A 271 -16.60 -14.15 -5.24
CA ASP A 271 -16.28 -15.23 -6.16
C ASP A 271 -16.33 -14.79 -7.64
N ARG A 272 -17.24 -13.88 -7.99
CA ARG A 272 -17.38 -13.35 -9.36
C ARG A 272 -16.20 -12.49 -9.73
N ILE A 273 -15.73 -11.63 -8.81
CA ILE A 273 -14.55 -10.79 -9.01
C ILE A 273 -13.30 -11.68 -9.09
N VAL A 274 -13.15 -12.63 -8.16
CA VAL A 274 -12.02 -13.58 -8.14
C VAL A 274 -11.98 -14.41 -9.43
N LYS A 275 -13.11 -14.89 -9.92
CA LYS A 275 -13.22 -15.63 -11.18
C LYS A 275 -12.82 -14.77 -12.39
N ALA A 276 -13.28 -13.52 -12.43
CA ALA A 276 -12.92 -12.60 -13.51
C ALA A 276 -11.40 -12.32 -13.55
N ILE A 277 -10.79 -12.09 -12.38
CA ILE A 277 -9.35 -11.89 -12.26
C ILE A 277 -8.58 -13.16 -12.63
N SER A 278 -8.99 -14.32 -12.15
CA SER A 278 -8.35 -15.60 -12.48
C SER A 278 -8.35 -15.85 -14.00
N ARG A 279 -9.44 -15.48 -14.69
CA ARG A 279 -9.53 -15.53 -16.13
C ARG A 279 -8.60 -14.53 -16.82
N LEU A 280 -8.54 -13.28 -16.33
CA LEU A 280 -7.61 -12.27 -16.85
C LEU A 280 -6.16 -12.74 -16.70
N LYS A 281 -5.77 -13.23 -15.52
CA LYS A 281 -4.43 -13.75 -15.24
C LYS A 281 -4.05 -14.94 -16.12
N SER A 282 -4.98 -15.80 -16.48
CA SER A 282 -4.68 -16.93 -17.37
C SER A 282 -4.24 -16.51 -18.79
N HIS A 283 -4.49 -15.25 -19.16
CA HIS A 283 -4.02 -14.65 -20.41
C HIS A 283 -2.84 -13.68 -20.23
N ALA A 284 -2.61 -13.20 -19.01
CA ALA A 284 -1.58 -12.20 -18.71
C ALA A 284 -0.27 -12.83 -18.18
N ASP A 285 -0.39 -13.86 -17.34
CA ASP A 285 0.74 -14.55 -16.73
C ASP A 285 0.42 -16.03 -16.44
N TYR A 286 1.46 -16.83 -16.20
CA TYR A 286 1.31 -18.24 -15.80
C TYR A 286 1.49 -18.42 -14.29
N GLY A 287 1.28 -17.35 -13.52
CA GLY A 287 1.36 -17.37 -12.08
C GLY A 287 2.78 -17.31 -11.51
N LEU A 288 2.85 -17.51 -10.20
CA LEU A 288 4.06 -17.33 -9.41
C LEU A 288 4.96 -18.58 -9.48
N PHE A 289 6.28 -18.38 -9.41
CA PHE A 289 7.28 -19.44 -9.27
C PHE A 289 6.91 -20.43 -8.17
N LEU A 290 6.86 -21.73 -8.49
CA LEU A 290 6.28 -22.77 -7.64
C LEU A 290 6.97 -22.90 -6.26
N PRO A 291 8.29 -22.82 -6.11
CA PRO A 291 8.95 -22.84 -4.80
C PRO A 291 8.51 -21.73 -3.87
N LEU A 292 8.28 -20.51 -4.39
CA LEU A 292 7.74 -19.39 -3.61
C LEU A 292 6.32 -19.69 -3.08
N GLN A 293 5.50 -20.37 -3.87
CA GLN A 293 4.15 -20.74 -3.45
C GLN A 293 4.16 -21.76 -2.31
N TYR A 294 5.08 -22.74 -2.35
CA TYR A 294 5.24 -23.70 -1.25
C TYR A 294 5.79 -23.05 0.02
N ALA A 295 6.77 -22.16 -0.12
CA ALA A 295 7.31 -21.40 1.01
C ALA A 295 6.25 -20.50 1.65
N ALA A 296 5.45 -19.82 0.82
CA ALA A 296 4.34 -18.99 1.28
C ALA A 296 3.26 -19.81 2.01
N SER A 297 2.96 -21.03 1.55
CA SER A 297 2.04 -21.92 2.26
C SER A 297 2.53 -22.22 3.69
N VAL A 298 3.84 -22.44 3.88
CA VAL A 298 4.42 -22.65 5.23
C VAL A 298 4.30 -21.40 6.08
N ALA A 299 4.53 -20.21 5.52
CA ALA A 299 4.37 -18.95 6.23
C ALA A 299 2.95 -18.77 6.76
N LEU A 300 1.93 -19.09 5.94
CA LEU A 300 0.52 -18.88 6.26
C LEU A 300 -0.04 -19.92 7.24
N THR A 301 0.43 -21.18 7.19
CA THR A 301 -0.10 -22.28 8.01
C THR A 301 0.78 -22.61 9.22
N SER A 302 1.84 -21.83 9.50
CA SER A 302 2.66 -22.01 10.68
C SER A 302 1.84 -21.83 11.96
N LYS A 303 1.99 -22.78 12.90
CA LYS A 303 1.40 -22.66 14.24
C LYS A 303 2.10 -21.60 15.10
N GLN A 304 3.35 -21.28 14.80
CA GLN A 304 4.06 -20.18 15.45
C GLN A 304 3.59 -18.84 14.85
N ASP A 305 3.45 -17.84 15.70
CA ASP A 305 3.21 -16.49 15.20
C ASP A 305 4.52 -15.90 14.65
N LEU A 306 4.70 -16.10 13.33
CA LEU A 306 5.89 -15.62 12.61
C LEU A 306 5.87 -14.09 12.41
N VAL A 307 4.75 -13.45 12.67
CA VAL A 307 4.55 -12.01 12.47
C VAL A 307 4.83 -11.21 13.73
N GLU A 308 4.69 -11.80 14.91
CA GLU A 308 4.81 -11.10 16.19
C GLU A 308 6.14 -10.36 16.35
N THR A 309 7.25 -11.01 16.07
CA THR A 309 8.59 -10.39 16.17
C THR A 309 8.71 -9.17 15.27
N THR A 310 8.21 -9.28 14.04
CA THR A 310 8.19 -8.17 13.07
C THR A 310 7.33 -7.01 13.58
N MET A 311 6.15 -7.30 14.05
CA MET A 311 5.21 -6.30 14.57
C MET A 311 5.78 -5.56 15.78
N VAL A 312 6.36 -6.27 16.75
CA VAL A 312 7.01 -5.68 17.94
C VAL A 312 8.14 -4.75 17.56
N ALA A 313 8.97 -5.14 16.61
CA ALA A 313 10.07 -4.31 16.15
C ALA A 313 9.59 -3.01 15.52
N TYR A 314 8.59 -3.07 14.63
CA TYR A 314 8.02 -1.87 14.01
C TYR A 314 7.30 -0.97 15.02
N GLU A 315 6.53 -1.52 15.94
CA GLU A 315 5.87 -0.77 17.00
C GLU A 315 6.88 0.05 17.84
N ARG A 316 7.99 -0.58 18.25
CA ARG A 316 9.05 0.10 19.03
C ARG A 316 9.69 1.24 18.23
N ARG A 317 10.05 0.98 16.98
CA ARG A 317 10.68 1.95 16.08
C ARG A 317 9.77 3.16 15.83
N LEU A 318 8.49 2.91 15.55
CA LEU A 318 7.50 3.96 15.35
C LEU A 318 7.25 4.79 16.60
N ARG A 319 7.26 4.15 17.78
CA ARG A 319 7.14 4.86 19.07
C ARG A 319 8.34 5.79 19.29
N VAL A 320 9.56 5.35 18.99
CA VAL A 320 10.77 6.20 19.07
C VAL A 320 10.65 7.40 18.14
N LEU A 321 10.28 7.17 16.88
CA LEU A 321 10.08 8.25 15.90
C LEU A 321 8.99 9.22 16.34
N ALA A 322 7.81 8.72 16.71
CA ALA A 322 6.67 9.55 17.11
C ALA A 322 7.00 10.44 18.30
N GLN A 323 7.58 9.86 19.37
CA GLN A 323 7.98 10.62 20.56
C GLN A 323 9.06 11.66 20.26
N GLY A 324 10.05 11.28 19.44
CA GLY A 324 11.14 12.19 19.08
C GLY A 324 10.64 13.37 18.24
N LEU A 325 9.88 13.10 17.19
CA LEU A 325 9.34 14.13 16.30
C LEU A 325 8.33 15.05 17.02
N SER A 326 7.47 14.51 17.89
CA SER A 326 6.56 15.34 18.69
C SER A 326 7.29 16.36 19.55
N ARG A 327 8.44 15.99 20.16
CA ARG A 327 9.29 16.93 20.91
C ARG A 327 9.91 18.04 20.05
N LEU A 328 10.03 17.79 18.75
CA LEU A 328 10.52 18.76 17.76
C LEU A 328 9.37 19.57 17.12
N GLY A 329 8.17 19.51 17.67
CA GLY A 329 7.01 20.28 17.22
C GLY A 329 6.30 19.72 15.98
N TRP A 330 6.55 18.45 15.62
CA TRP A 330 5.78 17.79 14.54
C TRP A 330 4.43 17.32 15.05
N GLU A 331 3.40 17.45 14.23
CA GLU A 331 2.09 16.86 14.52
C GLU A 331 2.05 15.42 13.98
N ILE A 332 1.84 14.47 14.88
CA ILE A 332 1.92 13.05 14.56
C ILE A 332 0.53 12.43 14.51
N SER A 333 0.22 11.76 13.38
CA SER A 333 -0.86 10.77 13.37
C SER A 333 -0.36 9.50 14.04
N GLU A 334 -0.84 9.18 15.24
CA GLU A 334 -0.36 8.03 16.00
C GLU A 334 -0.73 6.73 15.25
N PRO A 335 0.26 5.95 14.79
CA PRO A 335 -0.02 4.75 14.03
C PRO A 335 -0.49 3.63 14.96
N ARG A 336 -1.57 2.96 14.58
CA ARG A 336 -2.09 1.76 15.27
C ARG A 336 -1.67 0.46 14.58
N ALA A 337 -1.10 0.56 13.38
CA ALA A 337 -0.67 -0.58 12.58
C ALA A 337 0.41 -0.21 11.55
N GLY A 338 1.06 -1.21 10.98
CA GLY A 338 1.93 -1.05 9.83
C GLY A 338 3.39 -0.74 10.18
N ALA A 339 4.07 -0.02 9.29
CA ALA A 339 5.50 0.27 9.40
C ALA A 339 5.84 1.72 9.01
N CYS A 340 4.86 2.63 9.09
CA CYS A 340 4.99 4.03 8.69
C CYS A 340 4.54 4.96 9.78
N LEU A 341 5.20 6.12 9.86
CA LEU A 341 4.76 7.28 10.61
C LEU A 341 4.38 8.39 9.64
N TRP A 342 3.17 8.91 9.79
CA TRP A 342 2.65 10.05 9.04
C TRP A 342 2.73 11.29 9.92
N ALA A 343 3.46 12.30 9.47
CA ALA A 343 3.78 13.46 10.27
C ALA A 343 3.62 14.75 9.48
N ARG A 344 2.91 15.73 10.05
CA ARG A 344 2.87 17.10 9.57
C ARG A 344 4.09 17.82 10.12
N PHE A 345 4.88 18.44 9.24
CA PHE A 345 6.11 19.11 9.67
C PHE A 345 5.83 20.52 10.20
N PRO A 346 6.71 21.04 11.10
CA PRO A 346 6.60 22.39 11.66
C PRO A 346 6.72 23.47 10.58
N ALA A 347 5.97 24.57 10.73
CA ALA A 347 6.05 25.73 9.82
C ALA A 347 7.46 26.32 9.72
N ALA A 348 8.24 26.31 10.79
CA ALA A 348 9.63 26.73 10.79
C ALA A 348 10.51 25.92 9.84
N LEU A 349 10.30 24.58 9.77
CA LEU A 349 11.02 23.73 8.83
C LEU A 349 10.59 24.00 7.39
N ALA A 350 9.31 24.25 7.14
CA ALA A 350 8.80 24.65 5.83
C ALA A 350 9.45 25.96 5.38
N ALA A 351 9.48 26.98 6.23
CA ALA A 351 10.11 28.28 5.94
C ALA A 351 11.60 28.14 5.62
N ALA A 352 12.32 27.31 6.40
CA ALA A 352 13.74 27.04 6.16
C ALA A 352 14.00 26.33 4.82
N ALA A 353 13.10 25.45 4.40
CA ALA A 353 13.22 24.67 3.17
C ALA A 353 12.83 25.47 1.90
N THR A 354 11.88 26.40 2.01
CA THR A 354 11.29 27.09 0.86
C THR A 354 11.68 28.57 0.77
N GLY A 355 12.19 29.17 1.83
CA GLY A 355 12.39 30.62 1.95
C GLY A 355 11.08 31.42 2.03
N THR A 356 9.93 30.76 2.14
CA THR A 356 8.59 31.36 2.17
C THR A 356 7.71 30.66 3.21
N SER A 357 6.51 31.21 3.47
CA SER A 357 5.50 30.54 4.28
C SER A 357 4.71 29.45 3.52
N GLN A 358 5.00 29.24 2.25
CA GLN A 358 4.31 28.23 1.45
C GLN A 358 4.83 26.83 1.78
N PHE A 359 3.92 25.92 2.06
CA PHE A 359 4.26 24.51 2.30
C PHE A 359 4.64 23.80 1.00
N SER A 360 5.68 22.98 1.05
CA SER A 360 6.07 22.06 -0.01
C SER A 360 6.79 20.85 0.59
N SER A 361 6.10 19.73 0.62
CA SER A 361 6.65 18.49 1.15
C SER A 361 7.86 17.98 0.37
N VAL A 362 7.94 18.28 -0.94
CA VAL A 362 9.12 17.95 -1.77
C VAL A 362 10.33 18.76 -1.31
N ARG A 363 10.18 20.09 -1.16
CA ARG A 363 11.27 20.96 -0.69
C ARG A 363 11.73 20.62 0.72
N VAL A 364 10.79 20.30 1.61
CA VAL A 364 11.12 19.84 2.96
C VAL A 364 11.88 18.51 2.91
N ALA A 365 11.47 17.54 2.10
CA ALA A 365 12.18 16.28 1.95
C ALA A 365 13.60 16.48 1.35
N GLU A 366 13.76 17.36 0.35
CA GLU A 366 15.07 17.76 -0.21
C GLU A 366 15.96 18.41 0.88
N HIS A 367 15.40 19.34 1.66
CA HIS A 367 16.12 20.02 2.75
C HIS A 367 16.58 19.03 3.83
N ILE A 368 15.73 18.12 4.26
CA ILE A 368 16.07 17.03 5.18
C ILE A 368 17.21 16.20 4.60
N LEU A 369 17.08 15.71 3.37
CA LEU A 369 18.09 14.88 2.73
C LEU A 369 19.43 15.62 2.58
N ALA A 370 19.41 16.87 2.12
CA ALA A 370 20.63 17.66 1.92
C ALA A 370 21.44 17.83 3.20
N ASN A 371 20.78 18.07 4.32
CA ASN A 371 21.45 18.42 5.59
C ASN A 371 21.70 17.21 6.51
N THR A 372 20.87 16.18 6.45
CA THR A 372 20.95 15.04 7.40
C THR A 372 21.31 13.71 6.74
N GLY A 373 21.13 13.58 5.41
CA GLY A 373 21.23 12.30 4.73
C GLY A 373 20.02 11.38 4.91
N VAL A 374 18.93 11.85 5.55
CA VAL A 374 17.70 11.08 5.71
C VAL A 374 16.76 11.33 4.53
N VAL A 375 16.31 10.28 3.87
CA VAL A 375 15.30 10.35 2.80
C VAL A 375 13.93 10.04 3.39
N VAL A 376 12.97 10.93 3.17
CA VAL A 376 11.57 10.74 3.57
C VAL A 376 10.65 10.81 2.35
N ALA A 377 9.46 10.23 2.42
CA ALA A 377 8.51 10.36 1.31
C ALA A 377 7.69 11.65 1.48
N PRO A 378 7.69 12.55 0.46
CA PRO A 378 6.90 13.78 0.50
C PRO A 378 5.40 13.47 0.55
N GLY A 379 4.63 14.31 1.23
CA GLY A 379 3.20 14.10 1.42
C GLY A 379 2.38 14.23 0.15
N CYS A 380 2.77 15.10 -0.77
CA CYS A 380 2.06 15.31 -2.03
C CYS A 380 1.94 14.03 -2.89
N VAL A 381 2.84 13.04 -2.74
CA VAL A 381 2.72 11.76 -3.47
C VAL A 381 1.56 10.88 -2.96
N PHE A 382 0.97 11.20 -1.81
CA PHE A 382 -0.19 10.52 -1.21
C PHE A 382 -1.52 11.25 -1.47
N GLY A 383 -1.48 12.32 -2.26
CA GLY A 383 -2.57 13.22 -2.62
C GLY A 383 -2.12 14.68 -2.51
N GLU A 384 -2.51 15.52 -3.47
CA GLU A 384 -2.06 16.92 -3.57
C GLU A 384 -2.34 17.74 -2.30
N SER A 385 -3.43 17.43 -1.61
CA SER A 385 -3.85 18.11 -0.39
C SER A 385 -3.02 17.77 0.86
N PHE A 386 -1.97 16.95 0.74
CA PHE A 386 -1.11 16.53 1.84
C PHE A 386 0.31 17.10 1.77
N ASP A 387 0.48 18.23 1.12
CA ASP A 387 1.79 18.88 0.92
C ASP A 387 2.41 19.49 2.20
N GLU A 388 1.71 19.38 3.33
CA GLU A 388 2.20 19.72 4.68
C GLU A 388 2.75 18.53 5.46
N HIS A 389 2.82 17.35 4.84
CA HIS A 389 3.18 16.11 5.52
C HIS A 389 4.39 15.43 4.87
N VAL A 390 5.01 14.55 5.64
CA VAL A 390 5.95 13.54 5.13
C VAL A 390 5.66 12.19 5.79
N ARG A 391 6.09 11.11 5.12
CA ARG A 391 6.03 9.76 5.68
C ARG A 391 7.44 9.27 5.98
N PHE A 392 7.64 8.75 7.19
CA PHE A 392 8.80 7.99 7.60
C PHE A 392 8.47 6.50 7.59
N ALA A 393 9.30 5.67 6.95
CA ALA A 393 9.23 4.21 7.07
C ALA A 393 10.17 3.73 8.19
N ALA A 394 9.67 2.93 9.13
CA ALA A 394 10.46 2.46 10.28
C ALA A 394 11.33 1.23 9.93
N VAL A 395 12.05 1.28 8.80
CA VAL A 395 12.79 0.17 8.19
C VAL A 395 14.29 0.15 8.53
N ALA A 396 14.63 0.60 9.74
CA ALA A 396 15.98 0.51 10.29
C ALA A 396 15.90 0.31 11.81
N SER A 397 17.03 0.02 12.47
CA SER A 397 17.04 -0.26 13.91
C SER A 397 16.54 0.93 14.76
N GLU A 398 16.14 0.65 16.01
CA GLU A 398 15.76 1.72 16.95
C GLU A 398 16.87 2.75 17.16
N GLU A 399 18.14 2.32 17.15
CA GLU A 399 19.29 3.20 17.24
C GLU A 399 19.33 4.19 16.09
N ARG A 400 19.17 3.67 14.84
CA ARG A 400 19.10 4.52 13.65
C ARG A 400 17.91 5.48 13.70
N MET A 401 16.75 5.07 14.28
CA MET A 401 15.63 5.98 14.48
C MET A 401 15.98 7.13 15.46
N ARG A 402 16.75 6.85 16.53
CA ARG A 402 17.25 7.88 17.44
C ARG A 402 18.22 8.85 16.74
N GLU A 403 19.14 8.33 15.92
CA GLU A 403 20.03 9.17 15.10
C GLU A 403 19.26 10.11 14.17
N VAL A 404 18.17 9.65 13.56
CA VAL A 404 17.28 10.49 12.75
C VAL A 404 16.71 11.65 13.57
N ILE A 405 16.23 11.38 14.78
CA ILE A 405 15.71 12.45 15.66
C ILE A 405 16.79 13.47 16.01
N VAL A 406 18.01 13.03 16.35
CA VAL A 406 19.14 13.94 16.65
C VAL A 406 19.47 14.79 15.41
N ALA A 407 19.53 14.20 14.24
CA ALA A 407 19.83 14.93 13.00
C ALA A 407 18.74 15.96 12.66
N LEU A 408 17.46 15.65 12.86
CA LEU A 408 16.36 16.58 12.64
C LEU A 408 16.31 17.69 13.72
N ALA A 409 16.70 17.39 14.96
CA ALA A 409 16.82 18.41 16.03
C ALA A 409 17.88 19.47 15.67
N ALA A 410 19.01 19.03 15.11
CA ALA A 410 20.06 19.95 14.66
C ALA A 410 19.58 20.92 13.55
N LEU A 411 18.70 20.47 12.65
CA LEU A 411 18.08 21.35 11.66
C LEU A 411 17.20 22.44 12.29
N SER A 412 16.44 22.07 13.33
CA SER A 412 15.55 23.02 14.02
C SER A 412 16.32 24.09 14.78
N SER A 413 17.48 23.76 15.38
CA SER A 413 18.32 24.72 16.13
C SER A 413 19.12 25.67 15.25
N ALA A 414 19.56 25.21 14.08
CA ALA A 414 20.28 26.06 13.11
C ALA A 414 19.41 27.18 12.51
N ASN A 415 18.10 27.01 12.53
CA ASN A 415 17.14 27.99 11.98
C ASN A 415 16.64 29.00 13.05
N SER A 416 17.11 28.88 14.31
CA SER A 416 16.73 29.78 15.42
C SER A 416 17.79 30.83 15.72
N GLN A 417 18.89 30.83 14.99
CA GLN A 417 19.97 31.84 15.02
C GLN A 417 19.93 32.70 13.77
#